data_df9c7c8bb4535094aff5eaed85404392
#
_entry.id   df9c7c8bb4535094aff5eaed85404392
#
_cell.length_a   1.000
_cell.length_b   1.000
_cell.length_c   1.000
_cell.angle_alpha   90.00
_cell.angle_beta   90.00
_cell.angle_gamma   90.00
#
_symmetry.space_group_name_H-M   'P 1'
#
loop_
_entity.id
_entity.type
_entity.pdbx_description
1 polymer ?
#
loop_
_entity_poly.entity_id
_entity_poly.type
_entity_poly.pdbx_seq_one_letter_code
_entity_poly.pdbx_strand_id
1 'polypeptide(L)'
;MNATRPQAQLTVPVVADRDHIQGPDGAPVTLVEYGDYECPYCGAAYPVLKEIQSQMGDGLRFVFRNFPITSSHPHAEKAAEAAEAASAQGRFWEMHDHLYEHQEQLRGEHLHANAQALGRTSSASIRILPTMCTQRGFVKTS
;
A
#
# COMPACT_ATOMS: atom_id res chain seq x y z
N MET A 1 -19.51 8.97 34.28
CA MET A 1 -19.47 7.56 33.82
C MET A 1 -18.86 7.54 32.41
N ASN A 2 -17.61 7.15 32.28
CA ASN A 2 -16.97 6.94 31.00
C ASN A 2 -17.50 5.63 30.42
N ALA A 3 -18.48 5.73 29.55
CA ALA A 3 -18.80 4.60 28.67
C ALA A 3 -17.59 4.36 27.77
N THR A 4 -16.81 3.34 28.09
CA THR A 4 -15.74 2.87 27.21
C THR A 4 -16.43 2.42 25.93
N ARG A 5 -16.36 3.24 24.86
CA ARG A 5 -16.77 2.81 23.53
C ARG A 5 -16.02 1.53 23.22
N PRO A 6 -16.69 0.45 22.81
CA PRO A 6 -15.98 -0.72 22.35
C PRO A 6 -15.06 -0.28 21.19
N GLN A 7 -13.77 -0.34 21.41
CA GLN A 7 -12.80 -0.07 20.33
C GLN A 7 -12.97 -1.20 19.32
N ALA A 8 -13.27 -0.82 18.08
CA ALA A 8 -13.25 -1.77 16.99
C ALA A 8 -11.82 -2.34 16.87
N GLN A 9 -11.69 -3.64 17.05
CA GLN A 9 -10.41 -4.32 16.93
C GLN A 9 -10.29 -4.90 15.52
N LEU A 10 -9.11 -4.75 14.93
CA LEU A 10 -8.79 -5.44 13.68
C LEU A 10 -8.76 -6.94 13.92
N THR A 11 -9.42 -7.70 13.04
CA THR A 11 -9.36 -9.17 13.05
C THR A 11 -7.92 -9.67 12.91
N VAL A 12 -7.10 -8.94 12.15
CA VAL A 12 -5.68 -9.20 11.97
C VAL A 12 -4.89 -8.02 12.53
N PRO A 13 -4.18 -8.22 13.67
CA PRO A 13 -3.38 -7.15 14.27
C PRO A 13 -2.30 -6.61 13.34
N VAL A 14 -1.89 -5.37 13.57
CA VAL A 14 -0.76 -4.77 12.86
C VAL A 14 0.54 -5.36 13.37
N VAL A 15 1.36 -5.90 12.47
CA VAL A 15 2.70 -6.43 12.77
C VAL A 15 3.71 -5.97 11.72
N ALA A 16 4.87 -5.52 12.19
CA ALA A 16 5.91 -4.94 11.34
C ALA A 16 6.43 -5.90 10.26
N ASP A 17 6.46 -7.20 10.53
CA ASP A 17 6.99 -8.20 9.60
C ASP A 17 6.09 -8.44 8.38
N ARG A 18 4.81 -8.08 8.49
CA ARG A 18 3.82 -8.31 7.44
C ARG A 18 3.31 -7.02 6.82
N ASP A 19 3.09 -6.00 7.65
CA ASP A 19 2.41 -4.78 7.25
C ASP A 19 3.39 -3.73 6.72
N HIS A 20 2.94 -2.92 5.77
CA HIS A 20 3.65 -1.73 5.30
C HIS A 20 3.30 -0.55 6.21
N ILE A 21 4.29 -0.05 6.92
CA ILE A 21 4.10 0.94 7.99
C ILE A 21 4.94 2.18 7.74
N GLN A 22 4.34 3.35 7.89
CA GLN A 22 5.01 4.65 7.97
C GLN A 22 4.70 5.30 9.31
N GLY A 23 5.68 5.99 9.87
CA GLY A 23 5.57 6.62 11.18
C GLY A 23 6.05 5.73 12.32
N PRO A 24 6.19 6.32 13.53
CA PRO A 24 6.80 5.62 14.66
C PRO A 24 5.88 4.57 15.27
N ASP A 25 6.47 3.48 15.76
CA ASP A 25 5.73 2.38 16.42
C ASP A 25 4.95 2.85 17.66
N GLY A 26 5.46 3.84 18.37
CA GLY A 26 4.85 4.42 19.56
C GLY A 26 3.83 5.52 19.29
N ALA A 27 3.44 5.77 18.05
CA ALA A 27 2.46 6.80 17.74
C ALA A 27 1.11 6.54 18.44
N PRO A 28 0.47 7.58 19.01
CA PRO A 28 -0.79 7.41 19.71
C PRO A 28 -1.97 7.02 18.83
N VAL A 29 -1.88 7.28 17.52
CA VAL A 29 -2.91 6.94 16.53
C VAL A 29 -2.33 6.00 15.48
N THR A 30 -3.05 4.92 15.19
CA THR A 30 -2.77 4.04 14.04
C THR A 30 -3.94 4.10 13.07
N LEU A 31 -3.65 4.49 11.84
CA LEU A 31 -4.60 4.50 10.72
C LEU A 31 -4.27 3.34 9.79
N VAL A 32 -5.21 2.43 9.58
CA VAL A 32 -5.05 1.29 8.66
C VAL A 32 -5.93 1.51 7.44
N GLU A 33 -5.32 1.54 6.26
CA GLU A 33 -6.00 1.58 4.98
C GLU A 33 -5.96 0.20 4.33
N TYR A 34 -7.11 -0.30 3.91
CA TYR A 34 -7.24 -1.41 2.97
C TYR A 34 -7.46 -0.81 1.58
N GLY A 35 -6.40 -0.74 0.78
CA GLY A 35 -6.38 0.04 -0.44
C GLY A 35 -6.30 -0.79 -1.71
N ASP A 36 -6.92 -0.24 -2.76
CA ASP A 36 -6.93 -0.75 -4.12
C ASP A 36 -6.37 0.33 -5.06
N TYR A 37 -5.27 0.04 -5.73
CA TYR A 37 -4.57 1.02 -6.58
C TYR A 37 -5.38 1.47 -7.80
N GLU A 38 -6.35 0.68 -8.24
CA GLU A 38 -7.21 1.04 -9.39
C GLU A 38 -8.52 1.73 -8.95
N CYS A 39 -8.87 1.65 -7.67
CA CYS A 39 -10.10 2.26 -7.15
C CYS A 39 -10.00 3.80 -7.16
N PRO A 40 -10.94 4.51 -7.84
CA PRO A 40 -10.90 5.97 -7.89
C PRO A 40 -11.12 6.62 -6.52
N TYR A 41 -11.85 5.98 -5.62
CA TYR A 41 -12.04 6.47 -4.25
C TYR A 41 -10.76 6.38 -3.42
N CYS A 42 -9.99 5.30 -3.57
CA CYS A 42 -8.67 5.18 -2.94
C CYS A 42 -7.70 6.21 -3.54
N GLY A 43 -7.76 6.44 -4.84
CA GLY A 43 -6.98 7.49 -5.50
C GLY A 43 -7.33 8.89 -5.00
N ALA A 44 -8.61 9.16 -4.75
CA ALA A 44 -9.05 10.44 -4.17
C ALA A 44 -8.64 10.57 -2.69
N ALA A 45 -8.58 9.47 -1.95
CA ALA A 45 -8.12 9.45 -0.54
C ALA A 45 -6.61 9.66 -0.42
N TYR A 46 -5.82 9.26 -1.40
CA TYR A 46 -4.36 9.30 -1.35
C TYR A 46 -3.79 10.68 -0.97
N PRO A 47 -4.11 11.80 -1.67
CA PRO A 47 -3.60 13.12 -1.27
C PRO A 47 -4.11 13.57 0.11
N VAL A 48 -5.32 13.18 0.50
CA VAL A 48 -5.86 13.49 1.83
C VAL A 48 -5.06 12.78 2.92
N LEU A 49 -4.73 11.51 2.71
CA LEU A 49 -3.90 10.74 3.66
C LEU A 49 -2.49 11.31 3.76
N LYS A 50 -1.89 11.76 2.65
CA LYS A 50 -0.60 12.45 2.66
C LYS A 50 -0.65 13.72 3.50
N GLU A 51 -1.71 14.50 3.38
CA GLU A 51 -1.92 15.72 4.17
C GLU A 51 -2.07 15.40 5.67
N ILE A 52 -2.86 14.39 6.01
CA ILE A 52 -3.03 13.92 7.39
C ILE A 52 -1.69 13.49 7.99
N GLN A 53 -0.89 12.71 7.24
CA GLN A 53 0.44 12.30 7.68
C GLN A 53 1.35 13.50 7.92
N SER A 54 1.32 14.50 7.04
CA SER A 54 2.09 15.73 7.17
C SER A 54 1.71 16.53 8.42
N GLN A 55 0.42 16.67 8.68
CA GLN A 55 -0.09 17.43 9.83
C GLN A 55 0.14 16.73 11.17
N MET A 56 0.00 15.43 11.21
CA MET A 56 0.12 14.65 12.44
C MET A 56 1.56 14.28 12.81
N GLY A 57 2.46 14.24 11.82
CA GLY A 57 3.87 13.89 12.04
C GLY A 57 4.02 12.60 12.85
N ASP A 58 4.77 12.66 13.94
CA ASP A 58 5.01 11.50 14.84
C ASP A 58 3.78 11.05 15.64
N GLY A 59 2.67 11.78 15.54
CA GLY A 59 1.40 11.40 16.17
C GLY A 59 0.63 10.30 15.43
N LEU A 60 1.07 9.94 14.22
CA LEU A 60 0.39 8.97 13.37
C LEU A 60 1.32 7.84 12.92
N ARG A 61 0.86 6.62 13.10
CA ARG A 61 1.37 5.44 12.41
C ARG A 61 0.39 5.05 11.31
N PHE A 62 0.82 5.12 10.06
CA PHE A 62 0.01 4.77 8.89
C PHE A 62 0.36 3.37 8.41
N VAL A 63 -0.65 2.54 8.21
CA VAL A 63 -0.51 1.15 7.74
C VAL A 63 -1.31 0.98 6.47
N PHE A 64 -0.66 0.47 5.43
CA PHE A 64 -1.32 0.13 4.18
C PHE A 64 -1.37 -1.38 3.97
N ARG A 65 -2.55 -1.88 3.61
CA ARG A 65 -2.80 -3.27 3.23
C ARG A 65 -3.43 -3.33 1.86
N ASN A 66 -2.85 -4.12 0.96
CA ASN A 66 -3.42 -4.36 -0.36
C ASN A 66 -4.77 -5.08 -0.25
N PHE A 67 -5.78 -4.50 -0.90
CA PHE A 67 -7.13 -5.07 -0.98
C PHE A 67 -7.69 -4.90 -2.39
N PRO A 68 -7.13 -5.61 -3.40
CA PRO A 68 -7.56 -5.48 -4.78
C PRO A 68 -8.96 -6.07 -4.97
N ILE A 69 -9.89 -5.26 -5.48
CA ILE A 69 -11.26 -5.67 -5.79
C ILE A 69 -11.30 -6.14 -7.24
N THR A 70 -10.81 -7.35 -7.49
CA THR A 70 -10.58 -7.90 -8.83
C THR A 70 -11.84 -8.03 -9.68
N SER A 71 -13.01 -8.11 -9.05
CA SER A 71 -14.31 -8.13 -9.74
C SER A 71 -14.66 -6.82 -10.43
N SER A 72 -14.15 -5.71 -9.93
CA SER A 72 -14.43 -4.35 -10.46
C SER A 72 -13.22 -3.68 -11.08
N HIS A 73 -12.02 -4.08 -10.66
CA HIS A 73 -10.75 -3.45 -11.02
C HIS A 73 -9.78 -4.50 -11.57
N PRO A 74 -9.75 -4.73 -12.89
CA PRO A 74 -9.01 -5.83 -13.49
C PRO A 74 -7.48 -5.72 -13.37
N HIS A 75 -6.95 -4.51 -13.15
CA HIS A 75 -5.51 -4.28 -13.01
C HIS A 75 -5.04 -4.16 -11.54
N ALA A 76 -5.97 -4.14 -10.58
CA ALA A 76 -5.68 -3.90 -9.18
C ALA A 76 -4.75 -4.97 -8.58
N GLU A 77 -4.95 -6.24 -8.91
CA GLU A 77 -4.12 -7.34 -8.42
C GLU A 77 -2.68 -7.20 -8.92
N LYS A 78 -2.48 -6.90 -10.21
CA LYS A 78 -1.15 -6.70 -10.78
C LYS A 78 -0.44 -5.47 -10.21
N ALA A 79 -1.17 -4.41 -9.92
CA ALA A 79 -0.63 -3.23 -9.25
C ALA A 79 -0.18 -3.56 -7.82
N ALA A 80 -0.99 -4.32 -7.08
CA ALA A 80 -0.63 -4.81 -5.74
C ALA A 80 0.62 -5.71 -5.77
N GLU A 81 0.71 -6.63 -6.73
CA GLU A 81 1.90 -7.48 -6.93
C GLU A 81 3.15 -6.63 -7.23
N ALA A 82 3.02 -5.56 -8.02
CA ALA A 82 4.12 -4.65 -8.31
C ALA A 82 4.61 -3.91 -7.06
N ALA A 83 3.68 -3.46 -6.20
CA ALA A 83 4.03 -2.84 -4.92
C ALA A 83 4.77 -3.83 -3.99
N GLU A 84 4.30 -5.08 -3.91
CA GLU A 84 4.96 -6.13 -3.12
C GLU A 84 6.34 -6.50 -3.68
N ALA A 85 6.51 -6.55 -5.00
CA ALA A 85 7.81 -6.77 -5.63
C ALA A 85 8.79 -5.63 -5.32
N ALA A 86 8.33 -4.39 -5.32
CA ALA A 86 9.12 -3.24 -4.90
C ALA A 86 9.47 -3.30 -3.40
N SER A 87 8.57 -3.82 -2.57
CA SER A 87 8.80 -4.05 -1.14
C SER A 87 9.99 -4.98 -0.89
N ALA A 88 10.13 -6.04 -1.68
CA ALA A 88 11.25 -6.96 -1.59
C ALA A 88 12.62 -6.28 -1.79
N GLN A 89 12.62 -5.09 -2.39
CA GLN A 89 13.80 -4.26 -2.63
C GLN A 89 13.84 -2.99 -1.73
N GLY A 90 12.99 -2.94 -0.70
CA GLY A 90 12.92 -1.80 0.21
C GLY A 90 12.27 -0.55 -0.40
N ARG A 91 11.48 -0.68 -1.47
CA ARG A 91 10.90 0.43 -2.24
C ARG A 91 9.37 0.39 -2.32
N PHE A 92 8.73 -0.19 -1.32
CA PHE A 92 7.27 -0.27 -1.29
C PHE A 92 6.61 1.10 -1.44
N TRP A 93 6.99 2.06 -0.60
CA TRP A 93 6.33 3.37 -0.55
C TRP A 93 6.54 4.21 -1.81
N GLU A 94 7.69 4.09 -2.45
CA GLU A 94 7.95 4.74 -3.73
C GLU A 94 7.03 4.19 -4.82
N MET A 95 6.84 2.86 -4.88
CA MET A 95 5.92 2.23 -5.82
C MET A 95 4.46 2.55 -5.48
N HIS A 96 4.10 2.52 -4.20
CA HIS A 96 2.78 2.90 -3.69
C HIS A 96 2.37 4.30 -4.16
N ASP A 97 3.24 5.28 -3.94
CA ASP A 97 3.00 6.65 -4.36
C ASP A 97 2.85 6.74 -5.90
N HIS A 98 3.74 6.09 -6.61
CA HIS A 98 3.72 6.09 -8.07
C HIS A 98 2.44 5.49 -8.65
N LEU A 99 1.97 4.37 -8.10
CA LEU A 99 0.74 3.71 -8.57
C LEU A 99 -0.50 4.59 -8.38
N TYR A 100 -0.64 5.26 -7.24
CA TYR A 100 -1.75 6.17 -7.01
C TYR A 100 -1.66 7.45 -7.84
N GLU A 101 -0.47 7.94 -8.09
CA GLU A 101 -0.25 9.13 -8.92
C GLU A 101 -0.46 8.86 -10.42
N HIS A 102 -0.50 7.58 -10.84
CA HIS A 102 -0.64 7.15 -12.23
C HIS A 102 -1.71 6.06 -12.39
N GLN A 103 -2.89 6.26 -11.83
CA GLN A 103 -3.98 5.27 -11.84
C GLN A 103 -4.44 4.88 -13.27
N GLU A 104 -4.24 5.76 -14.24
CA GLU A 104 -4.54 5.49 -15.66
C GLU A 104 -3.49 4.57 -16.34
N GLN A 105 -2.37 4.26 -15.67
CA GLN A 105 -1.23 3.52 -16.21
C GLN A 105 -0.96 2.24 -15.41
N LEU A 106 -1.99 1.46 -15.11
CA LEU A 106 -1.88 0.23 -14.33
C LEU A 106 -1.85 -1.05 -15.19
N ARG A 107 -1.76 -0.95 -16.51
CA ARG A 107 -1.55 -2.11 -17.38
C ARG A 107 -0.15 -2.67 -17.19
N GLY A 108 0.01 -3.98 -17.44
CA GLY A 108 1.26 -4.69 -17.19
C GLY A 108 2.50 -4.07 -17.84
N GLU A 109 2.38 -3.54 -19.06
CA GLU A 109 3.44 -2.81 -19.75
C GLU A 109 3.88 -1.53 -19.02
N HIS A 110 2.92 -0.78 -18.48
CA HIS A 110 3.20 0.42 -17.69
C HIS A 110 3.81 0.08 -16.33
N LEU A 111 3.31 -0.97 -15.68
CA LEU A 111 3.87 -1.45 -14.40
C LEU A 111 5.33 -1.86 -14.55
N HIS A 112 5.67 -2.52 -15.65
CA HIS A 112 7.05 -2.88 -15.96
C HIS A 112 7.94 -1.65 -16.19
N ALA A 113 7.45 -0.66 -16.95
CA ALA A 113 8.16 0.60 -17.18
C ALA A 113 8.35 1.39 -15.89
N ASN A 114 7.34 1.41 -15.03
CA ASN A 114 7.37 2.08 -13.73
C ASN A 114 8.39 1.42 -12.79
N ALA A 115 8.40 0.10 -12.76
CA ALA A 115 9.40 -0.67 -12.00
C ALA A 115 10.82 -0.38 -12.47
N GLN A 116 11.04 -0.29 -13.79
CA GLN A 116 12.33 0.09 -14.35
C GLN A 116 12.74 1.54 -13.99
N ALA A 117 11.79 2.47 -14.01
CA ALA A 117 12.05 3.86 -13.64
C ALA A 117 12.50 3.99 -12.17
N LEU A 118 11.86 3.26 -11.26
CA LEU A 118 12.26 3.19 -9.85
C LEU A 118 13.61 2.48 -9.67
N GLY A 119 13.89 1.47 -10.47
CA GLY A 119 15.15 0.72 -10.44
C GLY A 119 16.37 1.52 -10.95
N ARG A 120 16.17 2.54 -11.79
CA ARG A 120 17.26 3.40 -12.29
C ARG A 120 17.86 4.33 -11.25
N THR A 121 17.15 4.59 -10.18
CA THR A 121 17.67 5.39 -9.04
C THR A 121 18.52 4.57 -8.07
N SER A 122 18.58 3.25 -8.29
CA SER A 122 19.39 2.29 -7.53
C SER A 122 19.74 1.14 -8.48
N SER A 123 20.97 0.63 -8.44
CA SER A 123 21.52 -0.40 -9.32
C SER A 123 20.90 -1.81 -9.17
N ALA A 124 19.72 -1.93 -8.57
CA ALA A 124 18.98 -3.18 -8.43
C ALA A 124 17.79 -3.20 -9.40
N SER A 125 17.87 -4.06 -10.42
CA SER A 125 16.75 -4.33 -11.33
C SER A 125 15.60 -4.98 -10.55
N ILE A 126 14.42 -4.33 -10.54
CA ILE A 126 13.22 -4.94 -10.02
C ILE A 126 12.79 -6.06 -10.96
N ARG A 127 13.05 -7.29 -10.57
CA ARG A 127 12.50 -8.46 -11.25
C ARG A 127 11.10 -8.70 -10.67
N ILE A 128 10.09 -8.31 -11.43
CA ILE A 128 8.71 -8.72 -11.13
C ILE A 128 8.62 -10.19 -11.54
N LEU A 129 8.81 -11.08 -10.57
CA LEU A 129 8.60 -12.51 -10.78
C LEU A 129 7.10 -12.80 -10.72
N PRO A 130 6.52 -13.50 -11.70
CA PRO A 130 5.09 -13.75 -11.75
C PRO A 130 4.56 -14.70 -10.65
N THR A 131 5.38 -15.18 -9.75
CA THR A 131 5.06 -16.28 -8.84
C THR A 131 5.20 -15.98 -7.34
N MET A 132 5.55 -14.78 -6.93
CA MET A 132 5.67 -14.49 -5.50
C MET A 132 4.60 -13.50 -5.02
N CYS A 133 3.35 -13.94 -5.07
CA CYS A 133 2.32 -13.41 -4.19
C CYS A 133 2.60 -13.97 -2.78
N THR A 134 3.67 -13.53 -2.14
CA THR A 134 3.86 -13.78 -0.73
C THR A 134 2.82 -12.95 0.01
N GLN A 135 2.06 -13.59 0.85
CA GLN A 135 0.91 -13.09 1.60
C GLN A 135 1.24 -11.96 2.60
N ARG A 136 2.28 -11.19 2.37
CA ARG A 136 2.65 -10.08 3.25
C ARG A 136 1.81 -8.86 2.88
N GLY A 137 0.81 -8.59 3.69
CA GLY A 137 -0.05 -7.41 3.52
C GLY A 137 -1.05 -7.47 2.36
N PHE A 138 -1.22 -8.64 1.73
CA PHE A 138 -2.14 -8.85 0.63
C PHE A 138 -3.40 -9.60 1.11
N VAL A 139 -4.56 -9.01 0.92
CA VAL A 139 -5.84 -9.65 1.18
C VAL A 139 -6.52 -9.92 -0.16
N LYS A 140 -6.65 -11.19 -0.53
CA LYS A 140 -7.46 -11.58 -1.69
C LYS A 140 -8.93 -11.59 -1.31
N THR A 141 -9.75 -10.90 -2.08
CA THR A 141 -11.19 -11.12 -2.08
C THR A 141 -11.47 -12.37 -2.91
N SER A 142 -12.05 -13.35 -2.30
CA SER A 142 -12.57 -14.54 -2.98
C SER A 142 -13.88 -14.23 -3.71
#